data_47d4feb359c711fc7ed7e99274fffa8e
#
_entry.id   47d4feb359c711fc7ed7e99274fffa8e
#
_cell.length_a   1.000
_cell.length_b   1.000
_cell.length_c   1.000
_cell.angle_alpha   90.00
_cell.angle_beta   90.00
_cell.angle_gamma   90.00
#
_symmetry.space_group_name_H-M   'P 1'
#
loop_
_entity.id
_entity.type
_entity.pdbx_description
1 polymer ?
#
loop_
_entity_poly.entity_id
_entity_poly.type
_entity_poly.pdbx_seq_one_letter_code
_entity_poly.pdbx_strand_id
1 'polypeptide(L)'
;MPQSLPNAAKPARKRGLIGWALFDWATQPYYTLVVTFLFAPYFVNGFMDDPAHAQSLWAYATGAAQLAAAALAPVLGAIADAGLPRKPWIAGFSVMMVLGLCGLWFAVPGATAAVPIVLFSFGLATLGVELATVFNNAMMPGLISERRLGTLSGLAWAVGYAGGLASLALVAGFLVTNPDTGKTLLGLAPAVPLDASTREADRLVGPISGLWYLVFVLPMFLFTPDKSGGVSVASPIRAGLGQLVRSLKDLLRHHRNVALFLLARMLYADGGAAVFAFGGIYAASVFGWGPTELGMFGIILTIGAFFGACIGGVLDDWIGSKSVIIFGHVIFIAGAIGVLSVDADEILFFVPVAPKVPDLGTFASAGEQAMLFFAVLIGLAVGPVQASSRTLLARICPPDKTTEFFGFFAFSGKITAFAAPLAIGAITALTGSQRLGISVSLVFLVVGLLLLLPVRTSR
;
A
#
# COMPACT_ATOMS: atom_id res chain seq x y z
N MET A 1 8.34 -11.78 -46.46
CA MET A 1 9.16 -12.37 -45.38
C MET A 1 8.58 -11.89 -44.05
N PRO A 2 8.15 -12.75 -43.15
CA PRO A 2 7.68 -12.30 -41.81
C PRO A 2 8.89 -11.81 -41.04
N GLN A 3 8.83 -10.56 -40.57
CA GLN A 3 9.83 -9.99 -39.68
C GLN A 3 9.87 -10.86 -38.41
N SER A 4 11.03 -11.44 -38.12
CA SER A 4 11.31 -12.16 -36.89
C SER A 4 11.04 -11.22 -35.72
N LEU A 5 10.08 -11.57 -34.89
CA LEU A 5 9.82 -10.91 -33.61
C LEU A 5 11.13 -10.82 -32.80
N PRO A 6 11.46 -9.66 -32.22
CA PRO A 6 12.67 -9.52 -31.44
C PRO A 6 12.67 -10.54 -30.30
N ASN A 7 13.81 -11.22 -30.13
CA ASN A 7 14.12 -12.28 -29.18
C ASN A 7 13.32 -12.12 -27.88
N ALA A 8 12.32 -12.98 -27.67
CA ALA A 8 11.64 -13.08 -26.40
C ALA A 8 12.70 -13.39 -25.34
N ALA A 9 12.91 -12.47 -24.43
CA ALA A 9 13.88 -12.62 -23.37
C ALA A 9 13.62 -13.95 -22.64
N LYS A 10 14.65 -14.77 -22.43
CA LYS A 10 14.50 -16.04 -21.71
C LYS A 10 13.88 -15.75 -20.33
N PRO A 11 12.83 -16.48 -19.91
CA PRO A 11 12.21 -16.28 -18.62
C PRO A 11 13.26 -16.37 -17.49
N ALA A 12 13.09 -15.55 -16.49
CA ALA A 12 13.99 -15.54 -15.34
C ALA A 12 14.01 -16.91 -14.65
N ARG A 13 15.16 -17.31 -14.12
CA ARG A 13 15.26 -18.51 -13.29
C ARG A 13 14.38 -18.36 -12.04
N LYS A 14 13.92 -19.46 -11.44
CA LYS A 14 13.10 -19.43 -10.20
C LYS A 14 13.67 -18.52 -9.11
N ARG A 15 15.00 -18.52 -8.91
CA ARG A 15 15.69 -17.62 -7.95
C ARG A 15 15.47 -16.12 -8.27
N GLY A 16 15.43 -15.76 -9.53
CA GLY A 16 15.18 -14.38 -9.94
C GLY A 16 13.73 -13.96 -9.70
N LEU A 17 12.76 -14.85 -9.88
CA LEU A 17 11.35 -14.59 -9.58
C LEU A 17 11.11 -14.44 -8.07
N ILE A 18 11.72 -15.34 -7.27
CA ILE A 18 11.68 -15.26 -5.80
C ILE A 18 12.34 -13.96 -5.33
N GLY A 19 13.52 -13.62 -5.88
CA GLY A 19 14.20 -12.38 -5.53
C GLY A 19 13.35 -11.15 -5.80
N TRP A 20 12.68 -11.10 -6.95
CA TRP A 20 11.75 -10.01 -7.29
C TRP A 20 10.57 -9.93 -6.31
N ALA A 21 9.95 -11.06 -5.97
CA ALA A 21 8.81 -11.10 -5.06
C ALA A 21 9.21 -10.73 -3.61
N LEU A 22 10.43 -11.06 -3.19
CA LEU A 22 10.97 -10.69 -1.87
C LEU A 22 11.16 -9.17 -1.70
N PHE A 23 11.12 -8.39 -2.77
CA PHE A 23 11.08 -6.93 -2.66
C PHE A 23 9.81 -6.47 -1.90
N ASP A 24 8.64 -7.08 -2.18
CA ASP A 24 7.39 -6.74 -1.48
C ASP A 24 7.47 -7.14 0.01
N TRP A 25 8.09 -8.28 0.35
CA TRP A 25 8.40 -8.66 1.74
C TRP A 25 9.35 -7.66 2.41
N ALA A 26 10.39 -7.22 1.70
CA ALA A 26 11.40 -6.31 2.23
C ALA A 26 10.84 -4.93 2.57
N THR A 27 9.94 -4.40 1.73
CA THR A 27 9.36 -3.06 1.90
C THR A 27 8.24 -3.01 2.93
N GLN A 28 7.64 -4.15 3.28
CA GLN A 28 6.41 -4.16 4.07
C GLN A 28 6.55 -3.61 5.50
N PRO A 29 7.68 -3.77 6.24
CA PRO A 29 7.82 -3.13 7.53
C PRO A 29 7.68 -1.61 7.52
N TYR A 30 8.07 -0.94 6.43
CA TYR A 30 7.81 0.48 6.27
C TYR A 30 6.31 0.79 6.36
N TYR A 31 5.47 0.08 5.61
CA TYR A 31 4.02 0.30 5.61
C TYR A 31 3.38 -0.16 6.92
N THR A 32 3.77 -1.33 7.42
CA THR A 32 3.15 -1.95 8.59
C THR A 32 3.62 -1.32 9.89
N LEU A 33 4.94 -1.24 10.13
CA LEU A 33 5.48 -0.79 11.40
C LEU A 33 5.56 0.74 11.48
N VAL A 34 6.06 1.39 10.40
CA VAL A 34 6.31 2.84 10.45
C VAL A 34 5.04 3.64 10.19
N VAL A 35 4.30 3.32 9.11
CA VAL A 35 3.14 4.12 8.68
C VAL A 35 1.88 3.78 9.46
N THR A 36 1.69 2.50 9.88
CA THR A 36 0.39 2.07 10.39
C THR A 36 0.38 1.81 11.89
N PHE A 37 1.21 0.88 12.40
CA PHE A 37 0.95 0.30 13.72
C PHE A 37 1.84 0.82 14.85
N LEU A 38 3.08 1.22 14.61
CA LEU A 38 4.01 1.52 15.69
C LEU A 38 4.54 2.96 15.66
N PHE A 39 5.31 3.35 14.63
CA PHE A 39 6.00 4.64 14.65
C PHE A 39 5.06 5.84 14.47
N ALA A 40 4.09 5.79 13.56
CA ALA A 40 3.14 6.89 13.37
C ALA A 40 2.30 7.17 14.62
N PRO A 41 1.71 6.16 15.31
CA PRO A 41 1.08 6.36 16.62
C PRO A 41 2.04 6.90 17.68
N TYR A 42 3.29 6.44 17.71
CA TYR A 42 4.31 6.97 18.61
C TYR A 42 4.61 8.45 18.32
N PHE A 43 4.80 8.82 17.05
CA PHE A 43 5.04 10.21 16.68
C PHE A 43 3.93 11.15 17.16
N VAL A 44 2.68 10.70 17.04
CA VAL A 44 1.50 11.49 17.43
C VAL A 44 1.31 11.56 18.94
N ASN A 45 1.47 10.43 19.65
CA ASN A 45 1.05 10.35 21.06
C ASN A 45 2.22 10.22 22.05
N GLY A 46 3.46 10.02 21.59
CA GLY A 46 4.60 9.75 22.45
C GLY A 46 5.83 10.62 22.20
N PHE A 47 5.96 11.21 21.00
CA PHE A 47 7.07 12.08 20.65
C PHE A 47 6.76 13.56 20.87
N MET A 48 5.56 14.02 20.52
CA MET A 48 5.13 15.41 20.66
C MET A 48 4.10 15.55 21.79
N ASP A 49 4.11 16.71 22.45
CA ASP A 49 3.21 17.01 23.57
C ASP A 49 1.77 17.33 23.11
N ASP A 50 1.59 17.81 21.86
CA ASP A 50 0.28 18.11 21.27
C ASP A 50 -0.04 17.10 20.17
N PRO A 51 -0.89 16.10 20.45
CA PRO A 51 -1.26 15.08 19.47
C PRO A 51 -1.96 15.61 18.20
N ALA A 52 -2.78 16.67 18.33
CA ALA A 52 -3.49 17.24 17.20
C ALA A 52 -2.53 17.94 16.24
N HIS A 53 -1.57 18.68 16.77
CA HIS A 53 -0.51 19.30 16.01
C HIS A 53 0.42 18.25 15.37
N ALA A 54 0.82 17.24 16.12
CA ALA A 54 1.63 16.12 15.63
C ALA A 54 0.96 15.37 14.47
N GLN A 55 -0.33 15.06 14.59
CA GLN A 55 -1.11 14.42 13.53
C GLN A 55 -1.16 15.28 12.27
N SER A 56 -1.32 16.60 12.40
CA SER A 56 -1.31 17.54 11.27
C SER A 56 0.02 17.52 10.54
N LEU A 57 1.14 17.62 11.27
CA LEU A 57 2.49 17.59 10.71
C LEU A 57 2.78 16.27 10.00
N TRP A 58 2.39 15.14 10.60
CA TRP A 58 2.53 13.81 9.99
C TRP A 58 1.73 13.71 8.70
N ALA A 59 0.49 14.19 8.69
CA ALA A 59 -0.37 14.21 7.51
C ALA A 59 0.23 15.07 6.38
N TYR A 60 0.73 16.26 6.69
CA TYR A 60 1.39 17.13 5.70
C TYR A 60 2.66 16.51 5.13
N ALA A 61 3.50 15.90 5.98
CA ALA A 61 4.71 15.21 5.53
C ALA A 61 4.38 14.01 4.62
N THR A 62 3.38 13.22 5.01
CA THR A 62 2.87 12.09 4.20
C THR A 62 2.36 12.57 2.86
N GLY A 63 1.49 13.58 2.85
CA GLY A 63 0.91 14.13 1.63
C GLY A 63 1.95 14.71 0.69
N ALA A 64 2.88 15.51 1.22
CA ALA A 64 3.97 16.11 0.45
C ALA A 64 4.89 15.05 -0.17
N ALA A 65 5.30 14.04 0.62
CA ALA A 65 6.17 12.98 0.13
C ALA A 65 5.49 12.10 -0.94
N GLN A 66 4.22 11.76 -0.74
CA GLN A 66 3.45 10.98 -1.72
C GLN A 66 3.19 11.76 -3.01
N LEU A 67 2.89 13.05 -2.91
CA LEU A 67 2.71 13.91 -4.08
C LEU A 67 4.02 14.08 -4.87
N ALA A 68 5.14 14.26 -4.16
CA ALA A 68 6.46 14.32 -4.79
C ALA A 68 6.81 12.99 -5.49
N ALA A 69 6.58 11.85 -4.84
CA ALA A 69 6.77 10.54 -5.45
C ALA A 69 5.90 10.35 -6.70
N ALA A 70 4.63 10.73 -6.62
CA ALA A 70 3.69 10.66 -7.74
C ALA A 70 4.16 11.50 -8.94
N ALA A 71 4.61 12.73 -8.70
CA ALA A 71 5.08 13.62 -9.76
C ALA A 71 6.41 13.15 -10.39
N LEU A 72 7.33 12.63 -9.56
CA LEU A 72 8.65 12.17 -10.02
C LEU A 72 8.60 10.82 -10.73
N ALA A 73 7.71 9.92 -10.34
CA ALA A 73 7.70 8.54 -10.84
C ALA A 73 7.56 8.43 -12.37
N PRO A 74 6.62 9.11 -13.07
CA PRO A 74 6.53 9.03 -14.53
C PRO A 74 7.76 9.65 -15.23
N VAL A 75 8.30 10.73 -14.68
CA VAL A 75 9.47 11.42 -15.24
C VAL A 75 10.72 10.54 -15.18
N LEU A 76 10.99 9.99 -13.99
CA LEU A 76 12.14 9.10 -13.79
C LEU A 76 11.95 7.78 -14.55
N GLY A 77 10.70 7.30 -14.64
CA GLY A 77 10.35 6.14 -15.45
C GLY A 77 10.65 6.33 -16.94
N ALA A 78 10.27 7.47 -17.51
CA ALA A 78 10.56 7.79 -18.90
C ALA A 78 12.08 7.89 -19.17
N ILE A 79 12.84 8.42 -18.22
CA ILE A 79 14.31 8.46 -18.31
C ILE A 79 14.89 7.04 -18.30
N ALA A 80 14.39 6.16 -17.44
CA ALA A 80 14.87 4.79 -17.34
C ALA A 80 14.49 3.94 -18.55
N ASP A 81 13.32 4.17 -19.15
CA ASP A 81 12.88 3.46 -20.36
C ASP A 81 13.69 3.84 -21.62
N ALA A 82 14.46 4.93 -21.59
CA ALA A 82 15.43 5.27 -22.63
C ALA A 82 16.62 4.29 -22.75
N GLY A 83 16.59 3.14 -22.08
CA GLY A 83 17.57 2.06 -22.21
C GLY A 83 18.47 1.84 -21.00
N LEU A 84 18.13 2.43 -19.86
CA LEU A 84 18.91 2.28 -18.63
C LEU A 84 18.47 1.05 -17.83
N PRO A 85 19.41 0.33 -17.16
CA PRO A 85 19.07 -0.73 -16.23
C PRO A 85 18.30 -0.15 -15.02
N ARG A 86 17.35 -0.92 -14.46
CA ARG A 86 16.47 -0.48 -13.38
C ARG A 86 17.09 -0.65 -11.98
N LYS A 87 17.94 -1.67 -11.80
CA LYS A 87 18.56 -1.95 -10.50
C LYS A 87 19.37 -0.79 -9.91
N PRO A 88 20.18 -0.03 -10.66
CA PRO A 88 20.88 1.12 -10.11
C PRO A 88 19.92 2.19 -9.55
N TRP A 89 18.77 2.41 -10.19
CA TRP A 89 17.74 3.31 -9.69
C TRP A 89 17.14 2.78 -8.38
N ILE A 90 16.77 1.48 -8.35
CA ILE A 90 16.27 0.84 -7.13
C ILE A 90 17.31 0.95 -6.01
N ALA A 91 18.61 0.75 -6.30
CA ALA A 91 19.68 0.89 -5.31
C ALA A 91 19.75 2.33 -4.74
N GLY A 92 19.70 3.35 -5.58
CA GLY A 92 19.69 4.74 -5.13
C GLY A 92 18.47 5.05 -4.24
N PHE A 93 17.28 4.61 -4.64
CA PHE A 93 16.07 4.79 -3.84
C PHE A 93 16.08 3.94 -2.56
N SER A 94 16.71 2.77 -2.58
CA SER A 94 16.93 1.96 -1.37
C SER A 94 17.80 2.68 -0.34
N VAL A 95 18.86 3.35 -0.80
CA VAL A 95 19.70 4.18 0.08
C VAL A 95 18.88 5.30 0.70
N MET A 96 18.07 6.01 -0.11
CA MET A 96 17.18 7.06 0.40
C MET A 96 16.22 6.51 1.47
N MET A 97 15.59 5.37 1.20
CA MET A 97 14.67 4.70 2.13
C MET A 97 15.37 4.37 3.45
N VAL A 98 16.52 3.71 3.39
CA VAL A 98 17.25 3.27 4.59
C VAL A 98 17.75 4.46 5.41
N LEU A 99 18.33 5.48 4.77
CA LEU A 99 18.76 6.69 5.46
C LEU A 99 17.57 7.41 6.13
N GLY A 100 16.44 7.50 5.44
CA GLY A 100 15.22 8.06 6.02
C GLY A 100 14.73 7.23 7.21
N LEU A 101 14.70 5.91 7.11
CA LEU A 101 14.31 5.02 8.22
C LEU A 101 15.25 5.15 9.43
N CYS A 102 16.56 5.23 9.20
CA CYS A 102 17.54 5.46 10.27
C CYS A 102 17.36 6.82 10.96
N GLY A 103 16.96 7.86 10.18
CA GLY A 103 16.71 9.19 10.72
C GLY A 103 15.51 9.29 11.67
N LEU A 104 14.61 8.31 11.65
CA LEU A 104 13.51 8.24 12.61
C LEU A 104 13.99 7.99 14.06
N TRP A 105 15.21 7.50 14.23
CA TRP A 105 15.85 7.33 15.54
C TRP A 105 15.94 8.63 16.35
N PHE A 106 15.97 9.78 15.70
CA PHE A 106 16.06 11.08 16.37
C PHE A 106 14.76 11.56 17.05
N ALA A 107 13.68 10.79 16.94
CA ALA A 107 12.39 11.10 17.57
C ALA A 107 12.43 10.84 19.10
N VAL A 108 13.25 11.56 19.85
CA VAL A 108 13.31 11.49 21.31
C VAL A 108 12.15 12.29 21.92
N PRO A 109 11.36 11.73 22.87
CA PRO A 109 10.25 12.46 23.50
C PRO A 109 10.65 13.85 23.99
N GLY A 110 9.85 14.87 23.68
CA GLY A 110 10.11 16.25 24.09
C GLY A 110 11.19 16.99 23.28
N ALA A 111 11.93 16.31 22.39
CA ALA A 111 12.96 16.96 21.56
C ALA A 111 12.31 17.66 20.35
N THR A 112 11.59 18.76 20.56
CA THR A 112 10.86 19.51 19.52
C THR A 112 11.76 20.00 18.39
N ALA A 113 13.04 20.29 18.67
CA ALA A 113 14.04 20.65 17.66
C ALA A 113 14.32 19.50 16.63
N ALA A 114 14.05 18.25 16.98
CA ALA A 114 14.22 17.10 16.09
C ALA A 114 13.02 16.88 15.14
N VAL A 115 11.87 17.53 15.34
CA VAL A 115 10.66 17.36 14.52
C VAL A 115 10.95 17.55 13.02
N PRO A 116 11.63 18.62 12.55
CA PRO A 116 11.92 18.78 11.12
C PRO A 116 12.80 17.65 10.56
N ILE A 117 13.78 17.16 11.34
CA ILE A 117 14.66 16.06 10.94
C ILE A 117 13.87 14.76 10.81
N VAL A 118 12.99 14.46 11.77
CA VAL A 118 12.15 13.26 11.76
C VAL A 118 11.17 13.28 10.58
N LEU A 119 10.50 14.39 10.33
CA LEU A 119 9.56 14.54 9.22
C LEU A 119 10.27 14.49 7.86
N PHE A 120 11.44 15.14 7.73
CA PHE A 120 12.26 15.03 6.52
C PHE A 120 12.72 13.59 6.28
N SER A 121 13.16 12.90 7.32
CA SER A 121 13.59 11.50 7.28
C SER A 121 12.45 10.57 6.86
N PHE A 122 11.26 10.78 7.42
CA PHE A 122 10.05 10.08 7.00
C PHE A 122 9.72 10.34 5.52
N GLY A 123 9.77 11.60 5.10
CA GLY A 123 9.55 11.98 3.69
C GLY A 123 10.56 11.33 2.75
N LEU A 124 11.83 11.29 3.14
CA LEU A 124 12.91 10.64 2.39
C LEU A 124 12.68 9.12 2.27
N ALA A 125 12.29 8.45 3.37
CA ALA A 125 11.94 7.04 3.36
C ALA A 125 10.75 6.76 2.44
N THR A 126 9.70 7.59 2.52
CA THR A 126 8.50 7.51 1.66
C THR A 126 8.88 7.62 0.18
N LEU A 127 9.63 8.66 -0.20
CA LEU A 127 10.11 8.83 -1.58
C LEU A 127 10.92 7.62 -2.04
N GLY A 128 11.82 7.13 -1.20
CA GLY A 128 12.67 5.98 -1.52
C GLY A 128 11.86 4.73 -1.81
N VAL A 129 10.95 4.33 -0.92
CA VAL A 129 10.15 3.11 -1.11
C VAL A 129 9.20 3.22 -2.29
N GLU A 130 8.55 4.36 -2.48
CA GLU A 130 7.58 4.55 -3.55
C GLU A 130 8.24 4.50 -4.94
N LEU A 131 9.36 5.19 -5.10
CA LEU A 131 10.10 5.17 -6.37
C LEU A 131 10.75 3.81 -6.62
N ALA A 132 11.35 3.16 -5.61
CA ALA A 132 11.88 1.81 -5.75
C ALA A 132 10.79 0.81 -6.19
N THR A 133 9.58 0.92 -5.62
CA THR A 133 8.44 0.06 -5.98
C THR A 133 8.01 0.24 -7.44
N VAL A 134 7.99 1.47 -7.96
CA VAL A 134 7.68 1.73 -9.38
C VAL A 134 8.66 1.00 -10.29
N PHE A 135 9.95 1.11 -10.02
CA PHE A 135 10.98 0.47 -10.83
C PHE A 135 10.99 -1.05 -10.68
N ASN A 136 10.76 -1.58 -9.48
CA ASN A 136 10.62 -3.02 -9.27
C ASN A 136 9.40 -3.59 -10.02
N ASN A 137 8.25 -2.93 -9.94
CA ASN A 137 7.05 -3.33 -10.67
C ASN A 137 7.27 -3.33 -12.18
N ALA A 138 7.99 -2.35 -12.71
CA ALA A 138 8.33 -2.26 -14.13
C ALA A 138 9.23 -3.41 -14.63
N MET A 139 9.96 -4.10 -13.75
CA MET A 139 10.75 -5.29 -14.12
C MET A 139 9.85 -6.50 -14.41
N MET A 140 8.68 -6.60 -13.79
CA MET A 140 7.81 -7.78 -13.79
C MET A 140 7.50 -8.36 -15.19
N PRO A 141 7.10 -7.56 -16.22
CA PRO A 141 6.78 -8.10 -17.56
C PRO A 141 7.96 -8.79 -18.25
N GLY A 142 9.19 -8.41 -17.90
CA GLY A 142 10.41 -9.01 -18.47
C GLY A 142 10.88 -10.29 -17.79
N LEU A 143 10.25 -10.69 -16.67
CA LEU A 143 10.72 -11.81 -15.84
C LEU A 143 10.04 -13.13 -16.18
N ILE A 144 8.79 -13.11 -16.61
CA ILE A 144 7.96 -14.30 -16.83
C ILE A 144 7.03 -14.10 -18.03
N SER A 145 6.50 -15.20 -18.58
CA SER A 145 5.52 -15.12 -19.65
C SER A 145 4.23 -14.43 -19.19
N GLU A 146 3.54 -13.74 -20.10
CA GLU A 146 2.28 -13.04 -19.84
C GLU A 146 1.21 -13.91 -19.19
N ARG A 147 1.20 -15.22 -19.51
CA ARG A 147 0.26 -16.21 -18.95
C ARG A 147 0.43 -16.46 -17.45
N ARG A 148 1.56 -16.06 -16.85
CA ARG A 148 1.88 -16.29 -15.43
C ARG A 148 2.15 -14.99 -14.65
N LEU A 149 1.86 -13.86 -15.26
CA LEU A 149 2.03 -12.56 -14.59
C LEU A 149 1.12 -12.42 -13.38
N GLY A 150 -0.11 -12.96 -13.44
CA GLY A 150 -1.06 -12.95 -12.34
C GLY A 150 -0.55 -13.71 -11.13
N THR A 151 -0.11 -14.96 -11.33
CA THR A 151 0.48 -15.77 -10.25
C THR A 151 1.70 -15.06 -9.63
N LEU A 152 2.62 -14.53 -10.44
CA LEU A 152 3.80 -13.83 -9.92
C LEU A 152 3.41 -12.59 -9.09
N SER A 153 2.49 -11.77 -9.62
CA SER A 153 2.00 -10.57 -8.93
C SER A 153 1.27 -10.90 -7.64
N GLY A 154 0.36 -11.90 -7.68
CA GLY A 154 -0.40 -12.32 -6.51
C GLY A 154 0.48 -12.88 -5.40
N LEU A 155 1.45 -13.74 -5.75
CA LEU A 155 2.42 -14.28 -4.79
C LEU A 155 3.29 -13.17 -4.17
N ALA A 156 3.74 -12.18 -4.95
CA ALA A 156 4.52 -11.08 -4.42
C ALA A 156 3.72 -10.24 -3.41
N TRP A 157 2.46 -9.91 -3.71
CA TRP A 157 1.56 -9.24 -2.77
C TRP A 157 1.31 -10.07 -1.50
N ALA A 158 1.05 -11.38 -1.66
CA ALA A 158 0.86 -12.28 -0.52
C ALA A 158 2.11 -12.35 0.35
N VAL A 159 3.29 -12.51 -0.25
CA VAL A 159 4.59 -12.48 0.45
C VAL A 159 4.78 -11.14 1.17
N GLY A 160 4.38 -10.01 0.57
CA GLY A 160 4.37 -8.71 1.22
C GLY A 160 3.51 -8.70 2.48
N TYR A 161 2.24 -9.09 2.39
CA TYR A 161 1.35 -9.16 3.56
C TYR A 161 1.90 -10.06 4.67
N ALA A 162 2.46 -11.22 4.31
CA ALA A 162 3.13 -12.11 5.27
C ALA A 162 4.34 -11.43 5.92
N GLY A 163 5.13 -10.67 5.16
CA GLY A 163 6.26 -9.87 5.66
C GLY A 163 5.83 -8.81 6.66
N GLY A 164 4.70 -8.14 6.40
CA GLY A 164 4.10 -7.19 7.33
C GLY A 164 3.69 -7.84 8.65
N LEU A 165 2.94 -8.94 8.58
CA LEU A 165 2.51 -9.67 9.78
C LEU A 165 3.71 -10.24 10.56
N ALA A 166 4.71 -10.80 9.87
CA ALA A 166 5.90 -11.34 10.50
C ALA A 166 6.72 -10.24 11.20
N SER A 167 6.93 -9.10 10.54
CA SER A 167 7.65 -7.98 11.12
C SER A 167 6.90 -7.36 12.31
N LEU A 168 5.57 -7.25 12.23
CA LEU A 168 4.75 -6.76 13.33
C LEU A 168 4.81 -7.72 14.52
N ALA A 169 4.65 -9.03 14.29
CA ALA A 169 4.73 -10.03 15.35
C ALA A 169 6.10 -10.03 16.05
N LEU A 170 7.19 -9.88 15.28
CA LEU A 170 8.54 -9.83 15.84
C LEU A 170 8.80 -8.54 16.61
N VAL A 171 8.47 -7.39 16.04
CA VAL A 171 8.81 -6.10 16.65
C VAL A 171 7.88 -5.78 17.82
N ALA A 172 6.56 -5.87 17.64
CA ALA A 172 5.60 -5.63 18.71
C ALA A 172 5.58 -6.76 19.74
N GLY A 173 5.86 -8.00 19.33
CA GLY A 173 5.88 -9.15 20.22
C GLY A 173 7.10 -9.23 21.12
N PHE A 174 8.27 -8.73 20.68
CA PHE A 174 9.53 -8.96 21.39
C PHE A 174 10.34 -7.69 21.70
N LEU A 175 10.06 -6.54 21.08
CA LEU A 175 10.88 -5.34 21.24
C LEU A 175 10.08 -4.14 21.81
N VAL A 176 8.97 -3.77 21.20
CA VAL A 176 8.18 -2.62 21.61
C VAL A 176 7.36 -2.97 22.85
N THR A 177 7.47 -2.16 23.90
CA THR A 177 6.78 -2.35 25.18
C THR A 177 5.65 -1.35 25.34
N ASN A 178 4.58 -1.77 26.00
CA ASN A 178 3.55 -0.87 26.49
C ASN A 178 4.15 -0.02 27.62
N PRO A 179 4.06 1.32 27.55
CA PRO A 179 4.64 2.22 28.56
C PRO A 179 4.14 1.97 29.98
N ASP A 180 2.86 1.58 30.13
CA ASP A 180 2.22 1.41 31.44
C ASP A 180 2.63 0.10 32.13
N THR A 181 2.89 -0.95 31.35
CA THR A 181 3.19 -2.29 31.89
C THR A 181 4.66 -2.69 31.78
N GLY A 182 5.45 -2.00 30.92
CA GLY A 182 6.82 -2.37 30.58
C GLY A 182 6.93 -3.71 29.85
N LYS A 183 5.82 -4.29 29.38
CA LYS A 183 5.77 -5.59 28.70
C LYS A 183 5.46 -5.41 27.22
N THR A 184 5.95 -6.35 26.42
CA THR A 184 5.65 -6.44 24.98
C THR A 184 4.21 -6.88 24.75
N LEU A 185 3.77 -6.86 23.48
CA LEU A 185 2.43 -7.34 23.08
C LEU A 185 2.16 -8.78 23.55
N LEU A 186 3.17 -9.63 23.63
CA LEU A 186 3.07 -11.02 24.13
C LEU A 186 3.14 -11.12 25.66
N GLY A 187 3.17 -10.00 26.40
CA GLY A 187 3.30 -9.99 27.85
C GLY A 187 4.69 -10.34 28.37
N LEU A 188 5.69 -10.39 27.51
CA LEU A 188 7.07 -10.72 27.83
C LEU A 188 7.88 -9.46 28.18
N ALA A 189 9.03 -9.64 28.85
CA ALA A 189 10.04 -8.60 28.90
C ALA A 189 10.65 -8.39 27.49
N PRO A 190 11.06 -7.15 27.13
CA PRO A 190 11.68 -6.91 25.83
C PRO A 190 12.96 -7.72 25.66
N ALA A 191 13.16 -8.25 24.44
CA ALA A 191 14.31 -9.11 24.13
C ALA A 191 15.68 -8.38 24.21
N VAL A 192 15.65 -7.05 24.11
CA VAL A 192 16.83 -6.18 24.23
C VAL A 192 16.53 -5.14 25.31
N PRO A 193 17.49 -4.89 26.25
CA PRO A 193 17.33 -3.85 27.24
C PRO A 193 17.41 -2.48 26.54
N LEU A 194 16.27 -1.84 26.38
CA LEU A 194 16.11 -0.52 25.77
C LEU A 194 15.60 0.46 26.81
N ASP A 195 16.05 1.71 26.73
CA ASP A 195 15.64 2.75 27.66
C ASP A 195 14.19 3.16 27.39
N ALA A 196 13.33 2.83 28.35
CA ALA A 196 11.91 3.17 28.33
C ALA A 196 11.67 4.68 28.47
N SER A 197 12.55 5.41 29.19
CA SER A 197 12.39 6.85 29.44
C SER A 197 12.56 7.68 28.16
N THR A 198 13.41 7.24 27.26
CA THR A 198 13.64 7.85 25.94
C THR A 198 12.90 7.14 24.82
N ARG A 199 12.02 6.19 25.13
CA ARG A 199 11.20 5.45 24.16
C ARG A 199 12.05 4.78 23.06
N GLU A 200 13.20 4.22 23.41
CA GLU A 200 14.14 3.63 22.44
C GLU A 200 13.49 2.53 21.59
N ALA A 201 12.60 1.74 22.16
CA ALA A 201 11.91 0.67 21.44
C ALA A 201 11.07 1.21 20.27
N ASP A 202 10.35 2.31 20.47
CA ASP A 202 9.54 2.95 19.42
C ASP A 202 10.42 3.60 18.34
N ARG A 203 11.52 4.22 18.76
CA ARG A 203 12.50 4.87 17.88
C ARG A 203 13.28 3.86 17.03
N LEU A 204 13.51 2.66 17.57
CA LEU A 204 14.21 1.57 16.88
C LEU A 204 13.39 0.99 15.72
N VAL A 205 12.07 1.20 15.68
CA VAL A 205 11.18 0.73 14.61
C VAL A 205 11.68 1.15 13.22
N GLY A 206 12.15 2.40 13.06
CA GLY A 206 12.71 2.88 11.81
C GLY A 206 13.98 2.12 11.40
N PRO A 207 15.08 2.17 12.19
CA PRO A 207 16.33 1.45 11.91
C PRO A 207 16.14 -0.06 11.67
N ILE A 208 15.29 -0.72 12.45
CA ILE A 208 15.02 -2.16 12.29
C ILE A 208 14.30 -2.44 10.96
N SER A 209 13.36 -1.58 10.56
CA SER A 209 12.71 -1.67 9.25
C SER A 209 13.71 -1.48 8.11
N GLY A 210 14.68 -0.58 8.28
CA GLY A 210 15.80 -0.38 7.35
C GLY A 210 16.71 -1.60 7.25
N LEU A 211 17.06 -2.19 8.36
CA LEU A 211 17.87 -3.42 8.41
C LEU A 211 17.12 -4.60 7.75
N TRP A 212 15.84 -4.79 8.08
CA TRP A 212 14.98 -5.78 7.43
C TRP A 212 14.97 -5.60 5.91
N TYR A 213 14.76 -4.36 5.46
CA TYR A 213 14.78 -4.07 4.03
C TYR A 213 16.11 -4.45 3.40
N LEU A 214 17.24 -4.04 3.98
CA LEU A 214 18.57 -4.36 3.44
C LEU A 214 18.79 -5.85 3.30
N VAL A 215 18.41 -6.65 4.31
CA VAL A 215 18.59 -8.11 4.29
C VAL A 215 17.73 -8.75 3.20
N PHE A 216 16.44 -8.42 3.14
CA PHE A 216 15.49 -9.12 2.28
C PHE A 216 15.40 -8.57 0.85
N VAL A 217 15.97 -7.40 0.56
CA VAL A 217 16.09 -6.90 -0.81
C VAL A 217 17.29 -7.49 -1.56
N LEU A 218 18.30 -8.00 -0.86
CA LEU A 218 19.51 -8.56 -1.48
C LEU A 218 19.24 -9.62 -2.56
N PRO A 219 18.33 -10.59 -2.37
CA PRO A 219 18.00 -11.57 -3.41
C PRO A 219 17.51 -10.93 -4.73
N MET A 220 16.80 -9.81 -4.66
CA MET A 220 16.38 -9.06 -5.85
C MET A 220 17.62 -8.54 -6.60
N PHE A 221 18.56 -7.93 -5.90
CA PHE A 221 19.78 -7.43 -6.53
C PHE A 221 20.67 -8.54 -7.07
N LEU A 222 20.76 -9.68 -6.39
CA LEU A 222 21.68 -10.77 -6.77
C LEU A 222 21.13 -11.65 -7.89
N PHE A 223 19.83 -11.96 -7.87
CA PHE A 223 19.29 -13.04 -8.71
C PHE A 223 18.29 -12.57 -9.76
N THR A 224 17.62 -11.42 -9.58
CA THR A 224 16.65 -10.94 -10.57
C THR A 224 17.38 -10.37 -11.78
N PRO A 225 17.08 -10.80 -13.01
CA PRO A 225 17.71 -10.23 -14.21
C PRO A 225 17.22 -8.80 -14.44
N ASP A 226 18.11 -7.96 -14.97
CA ASP A 226 17.81 -6.59 -15.39
C ASP A 226 18.09 -6.44 -16.88
N LYS A 227 17.51 -5.42 -17.52
CA LYS A 227 17.85 -5.10 -18.91
C LYS A 227 19.33 -4.70 -18.99
N SER A 228 20.07 -5.27 -19.91
CA SER A 228 21.44 -4.81 -20.20
C SER A 228 21.35 -3.45 -20.90
N GLY A 229 21.79 -2.40 -20.21
CA GLY A 229 21.84 -1.05 -20.76
C GLY A 229 22.89 -0.93 -21.86
N GLY A 230 22.50 -0.41 -22.99
CA GLY A 230 23.37 -0.19 -24.17
C GLY A 230 23.49 1.28 -24.59
N VAL A 231 22.99 2.24 -23.82
CA VAL A 231 22.98 3.65 -24.25
C VAL A 231 23.55 4.56 -23.16
N SER A 232 24.49 5.44 -23.58
CA SER A 232 25.04 6.50 -22.76
C SER A 232 23.97 7.50 -22.30
N VAL A 233 23.97 7.83 -21.02
CA VAL A 233 23.12 8.86 -20.40
C VAL A 233 23.54 10.24 -20.91
N ALA A 234 23.11 10.61 -22.10
CA ALA A 234 23.38 11.92 -22.70
C ALA A 234 22.12 12.78 -22.92
N SER A 235 21.00 12.47 -22.24
CA SER A 235 19.80 13.31 -22.31
C SER A 235 19.58 14.01 -20.97
N PRO A 236 19.54 15.34 -20.95
CA PRO A 236 19.55 16.08 -19.69
C PRO A 236 18.22 15.99 -18.97
N ILE A 237 18.30 15.77 -17.66
CA ILE A 237 17.27 15.96 -16.63
C ILE A 237 16.54 17.33 -16.74
N ARG A 238 16.93 18.19 -17.68
CA ARG A 238 16.43 19.55 -17.89
C ARG A 238 14.96 19.67 -18.32
N ALA A 239 14.21 18.56 -18.44
CA ALA A 239 12.83 18.59 -18.93
C ALA A 239 11.75 18.39 -17.85
N GLY A 240 12.07 18.13 -16.62
CA GLY A 240 11.21 18.08 -15.42
C GLY A 240 9.67 18.04 -15.66
N LEU A 241 8.97 19.07 -15.19
CA LEU A 241 7.51 19.23 -15.34
C LEU A 241 7.05 19.24 -16.81
N GLY A 242 7.85 19.80 -17.73
CA GLY A 242 7.55 19.77 -19.15
C GLY A 242 7.53 18.33 -19.73
N GLN A 243 8.33 17.42 -19.20
CA GLN A 243 8.30 16.01 -19.55
C GLN A 243 7.00 15.36 -19.06
N LEU A 244 6.62 15.59 -17.80
CA LEU A 244 5.39 15.05 -17.22
C LEU A 244 4.16 15.47 -18.04
N VAL A 245 4.06 16.76 -18.41
CA VAL A 245 2.95 17.26 -19.24
C VAL A 245 2.96 16.62 -20.64
N ARG A 246 4.13 16.46 -21.27
CA ARG A 246 4.24 15.77 -22.57
C ARG A 246 3.81 14.31 -22.47
N SER A 247 4.32 13.59 -21.48
CA SER A 247 3.98 12.19 -21.20
C SER A 247 2.49 12.01 -20.92
N LEU A 248 1.88 12.91 -20.14
CA LEU A 248 0.44 12.89 -19.88
C LEU A 248 -0.37 13.16 -21.16
N LYS A 249 0.05 14.11 -21.97
CA LYS A 249 -0.60 14.36 -23.28
C LYS A 249 -0.50 13.15 -24.21
N ASP A 250 0.66 12.49 -24.24
CA ASP A 250 0.88 11.28 -25.02
C ASP A 250 -0.03 10.13 -24.54
N LEU A 251 -0.08 9.90 -23.23
CA LEU A 251 -0.98 8.93 -22.59
C LEU A 251 -2.44 9.18 -23.02
N LEU A 252 -2.94 10.42 -22.88
CA LEU A 252 -4.33 10.76 -23.18
C LEU A 252 -4.66 10.70 -24.67
N ARG A 253 -3.70 11.00 -25.56
CA ARG A 253 -3.93 11.04 -27.02
C ARG A 253 -3.74 9.68 -27.68
N HIS A 254 -2.68 8.96 -27.35
CA HIS A 254 -2.26 7.75 -28.04
C HIS A 254 -2.52 6.46 -27.27
N HIS A 255 -2.69 6.52 -25.91
CA HIS A 255 -2.89 5.35 -25.06
C HIS A 255 -4.18 5.41 -24.25
N ARG A 256 -5.29 5.80 -24.91
CA ARG A 256 -6.60 6.03 -24.26
C ARG A 256 -7.10 4.86 -23.41
N ASN A 257 -6.83 3.63 -23.83
CA ASN A 257 -7.21 2.44 -23.08
C ASN A 257 -6.51 2.36 -21.72
N VAL A 258 -5.21 2.67 -21.70
CA VAL A 258 -4.44 2.73 -20.44
C VAL A 258 -4.87 3.92 -19.60
N ALA A 259 -5.09 5.09 -20.22
CA ALA A 259 -5.58 6.28 -19.54
C ALA A 259 -6.92 6.00 -18.82
N LEU A 260 -7.85 5.31 -19.50
CA LEU A 260 -9.13 4.92 -18.91
C LEU A 260 -8.97 3.95 -17.75
N PHE A 261 -8.07 2.95 -17.88
CA PHE A 261 -7.75 2.05 -16.77
C PHE A 261 -7.15 2.81 -15.57
N LEU A 262 -6.22 3.74 -15.82
CA LEU A 262 -5.61 4.53 -14.74
C LEU A 262 -6.63 5.45 -14.05
N LEU A 263 -7.58 6.01 -14.79
CA LEU A 263 -8.69 6.80 -14.24
C LEU A 263 -9.63 5.92 -13.40
N ALA A 264 -10.00 4.75 -13.90
CA ALA A 264 -10.79 3.78 -13.14
C ALA A 264 -10.07 3.41 -11.82
N ARG A 265 -8.78 3.10 -11.93
CA ARG A 265 -7.94 2.75 -10.79
C ARG A 265 -7.80 3.89 -9.78
N MET A 266 -7.67 5.11 -10.23
CA MET A 266 -7.64 6.29 -9.38
C MET A 266 -8.85 6.34 -8.44
N LEU A 267 -10.04 6.19 -8.98
CA LEU A 267 -11.27 6.23 -8.20
C LEU A 267 -11.39 5.03 -7.25
N TYR A 268 -11.23 3.82 -7.74
CA TYR A 268 -11.40 2.68 -6.86
C TYR A 268 -10.28 2.53 -5.81
N ALA A 269 -9.08 3.04 -6.08
CA ALA A 269 -8.02 3.07 -5.08
C ALA A 269 -8.34 4.07 -3.96
N ASP A 270 -8.86 5.25 -4.29
CA ASP A 270 -9.29 6.25 -3.32
C ASP A 270 -10.49 5.73 -2.48
N GLY A 271 -11.48 5.11 -3.13
CA GLY A 271 -12.61 4.49 -2.43
C GLY A 271 -12.16 3.37 -1.49
N GLY A 272 -11.26 2.51 -1.95
CA GLY A 272 -10.69 1.43 -1.14
C GLY A 272 -9.90 1.95 0.05
N ALA A 273 -9.00 2.91 -0.16
CA ALA A 273 -8.24 3.54 0.91
C ALA A 273 -9.15 4.20 1.96
N ALA A 274 -10.25 4.83 1.52
CA ALA A 274 -11.24 5.41 2.41
C ALA A 274 -11.98 4.36 3.25
N VAL A 275 -12.38 3.23 2.67
CA VAL A 275 -13.00 2.11 3.43
C VAL A 275 -12.04 1.61 4.51
N PHE A 276 -10.75 1.46 4.21
CA PHE A 276 -9.76 1.04 5.22
C PHE A 276 -9.57 2.09 6.32
N ALA A 277 -9.45 3.37 5.95
CA ALA A 277 -9.22 4.44 6.91
C ALA A 277 -10.42 4.67 7.84
N PHE A 278 -11.62 4.70 7.28
CA PHE A 278 -12.83 5.06 8.02
C PHE A 278 -13.59 3.85 8.57
N GLY A 279 -13.37 2.64 8.06
CA GLY A 279 -14.02 1.42 8.56
C GLY A 279 -13.65 1.12 10.02
N GLY A 280 -12.39 1.30 10.40
CA GLY A 280 -11.95 1.19 11.79
C GLY A 280 -12.55 2.27 12.70
N ILE A 281 -12.62 3.52 12.23
CA ILE A 281 -13.25 4.63 12.95
C ILE A 281 -14.74 4.34 13.19
N TYR A 282 -15.43 3.83 12.18
CA TYR A 282 -16.83 3.44 12.28
C TYR A 282 -17.04 2.32 13.31
N ALA A 283 -16.24 1.25 13.24
CA ALA A 283 -16.30 0.16 14.18
C ALA A 283 -16.02 0.63 15.63
N ALA A 284 -15.04 1.52 15.81
CA ALA A 284 -14.77 2.14 17.11
C ALA A 284 -15.95 2.94 17.64
N SER A 285 -16.65 3.69 16.79
CA SER A 285 -17.82 4.49 17.20
C SER A 285 -19.05 3.64 17.54
N VAL A 286 -19.26 2.52 16.82
CA VAL A 286 -20.42 1.63 17.03
C VAL A 286 -20.23 0.71 18.23
N PHE A 287 -19.03 0.13 18.40
CA PHE A 287 -18.77 -0.91 19.39
C PHE A 287 -17.88 -0.45 20.55
N GLY A 288 -17.38 0.79 20.53
CA GLY A 288 -16.43 1.29 21.53
C GLY A 288 -15.08 0.58 21.46
N TRP A 289 -14.66 0.12 20.26
CA TRP A 289 -13.36 -0.57 20.10
C TRP A 289 -12.19 0.33 20.44
N GLY A 290 -11.31 -0.18 21.31
CA GLY A 290 -10.05 0.45 21.64
C GLY A 290 -8.93 0.06 20.66
N PRO A 291 -7.69 0.51 20.93
CA PRO A 291 -6.53 0.22 20.08
C PRO A 291 -6.26 -1.27 19.86
N THR A 292 -6.55 -2.11 20.86
CA THR A 292 -6.33 -3.56 20.79
C THR A 292 -7.27 -4.22 19.78
N GLU A 293 -8.57 -3.92 19.85
CA GLU A 293 -9.58 -4.44 18.93
C GLU A 293 -9.32 -3.93 17.51
N LEU A 294 -8.98 -2.66 17.34
CA LEU A 294 -8.64 -2.08 16.04
C LEU A 294 -7.37 -2.71 15.45
N GLY A 295 -6.37 -3.00 16.29
CA GLY A 295 -5.18 -3.72 15.88
C GLY A 295 -5.50 -5.14 15.38
N MET A 296 -6.31 -5.89 16.13
CA MET A 296 -6.78 -7.23 15.74
C MET A 296 -7.59 -7.19 14.44
N PHE A 297 -8.48 -6.21 14.31
CA PHE A 297 -9.26 -5.98 13.10
C PHE A 297 -8.35 -5.77 11.87
N GLY A 298 -7.30 -4.94 11.99
CA GLY A 298 -6.31 -4.72 10.93
C GLY A 298 -5.52 -6.00 10.58
N ILE A 299 -5.16 -6.82 11.56
CA ILE A 299 -4.51 -8.12 11.34
C ILE A 299 -5.42 -9.07 10.58
N ILE A 300 -6.70 -9.18 10.96
CA ILE A 300 -7.70 -10.03 10.29
C ILE A 300 -7.87 -9.61 8.83
N LEU A 301 -7.99 -8.30 8.55
CA LEU A 301 -8.02 -7.76 7.19
C LEU A 301 -6.77 -8.15 6.39
N THR A 302 -5.60 -8.05 7.00
CA THR A 302 -4.32 -8.37 6.34
C THR A 302 -4.19 -9.86 6.03
N ILE A 303 -4.66 -10.74 6.93
CA ILE A 303 -4.74 -12.18 6.69
C ILE A 303 -5.69 -12.48 5.52
N GLY A 304 -6.86 -11.85 5.48
CA GLY A 304 -7.77 -11.93 4.33
C GLY A 304 -7.09 -11.50 3.03
N ALA A 305 -6.36 -10.40 3.04
CA ALA A 305 -5.65 -9.89 1.87
C ALA A 305 -4.52 -10.83 1.40
N PHE A 306 -3.83 -11.50 2.31
CA PHE A 306 -2.84 -12.55 1.98
C PHE A 306 -3.47 -13.69 1.19
N PHE A 307 -4.53 -14.30 1.71
CA PHE A 307 -5.21 -15.40 1.02
C PHE A 307 -5.86 -14.95 -0.28
N GLY A 308 -6.48 -13.77 -0.26
CA GLY A 308 -7.04 -13.14 -1.45
C GLY A 308 -6.01 -12.95 -2.56
N ALA A 309 -4.82 -12.43 -2.23
CA ALA A 309 -3.74 -12.25 -3.21
C ALA A 309 -3.24 -13.57 -3.80
N CYS A 310 -3.10 -14.62 -2.98
CA CYS A 310 -2.74 -15.97 -3.44
C CYS A 310 -3.76 -16.51 -4.45
N ILE A 311 -5.04 -16.50 -4.08
CA ILE A 311 -6.13 -17.00 -4.92
C ILE A 311 -6.29 -16.15 -6.16
N GLY A 312 -6.32 -14.83 -6.00
CA GLY A 312 -6.51 -13.87 -7.09
C GLY A 312 -5.40 -13.91 -8.14
N GLY A 313 -4.16 -14.14 -7.72
CA GLY A 313 -3.04 -14.30 -8.65
C GLY A 313 -3.20 -15.51 -9.57
N VAL A 314 -3.65 -16.65 -9.04
CA VAL A 314 -3.92 -17.85 -9.85
C VAL A 314 -5.14 -17.64 -10.76
N LEU A 315 -6.21 -17.06 -10.23
CA LEU A 315 -7.41 -16.74 -11.01
C LEU A 315 -7.10 -15.75 -12.14
N ASP A 316 -6.21 -14.78 -11.93
CA ASP A 316 -5.80 -13.81 -12.94
C ASP A 316 -5.22 -14.48 -14.19
N ASP A 317 -4.42 -15.53 -14.00
CA ASP A 317 -3.86 -16.29 -15.13
C ASP A 317 -4.92 -17.12 -15.89
N TRP A 318 -6.04 -17.48 -15.25
CA TRP A 318 -7.11 -18.29 -15.85
C TRP A 318 -8.19 -17.46 -16.52
N ILE A 319 -8.73 -16.46 -15.82
CA ILE A 319 -9.89 -15.67 -16.29
C ILE A 319 -9.52 -14.24 -16.71
N GLY A 320 -8.25 -13.86 -16.56
CA GLY A 320 -7.70 -12.55 -16.91
C GLY A 320 -7.84 -11.50 -15.83
N SER A 321 -6.88 -10.57 -15.78
CA SER A 321 -6.77 -9.52 -14.76
C SER A 321 -8.04 -8.70 -14.59
N LYS A 322 -8.65 -8.28 -15.70
CA LYS A 322 -9.87 -7.45 -15.67
C LYS A 322 -11.02 -8.17 -14.96
N SER A 323 -11.23 -9.45 -15.24
CA SER A 323 -12.27 -10.24 -14.60
C SER A 323 -12.03 -10.37 -13.09
N VAL A 324 -10.79 -10.63 -12.68
CA VAL A 324 -10.44 -10.71 -11.26
C VAL A 324 -10.65 -9.38 -10.56
N ILE A 325 -10.28 -8.26 -11.18
CA ILE A 325 -10.55 -6.93 -10.63
C ILE A 325 -12.05 -6.69 -10.48
N ILE A 326 -12.87 -7.05 -11.46
CA ILE A 326 -14.33 -6.89 -11.41
C ILE A 326 -14.92 -7.72 -10.26
N PHE A 327 -14.59 -9.03 -10.18
CA PHE A 327 -15.07 -9.89 -9.10
C PHE A 327 -14.60 -9.41 -7.73
N GLY A 328 -13.33 -9.03 -7.60
CA GLY A 328 -12.80 -8.46 -6.38
C GLY A 328 -13.56 -7.18 -5.96
N HIS A 329 -13.87 -6.29 -6.92
CA HIS A 329 -14.66 -5.08 -6.63
C HIS A 329 -16.09 -5.39 -6.18
N VAL A 330 -16.75 -6.35 -6.80
CA VAL A 330 -18.10 -6.76 -6.39
C VAL A 330 -18.09 -7.26 -4.94
N ILE A 331 -17.11 -8.11 -4.58
CA ILE A 331 -16.94 -8.58 -3.21
C ILE A 331 -16.57 -7.43 -2.27
N PHE A 332 -15.70 -6.52 -2.70
CA PHE A 332 -15.32 -5.36 -1.89
C PHE A 332 -16.51 -4.44 -1.61
N ILE A 333 -17.29 -4.10 -2.63
CA ILE A 333 -18.52 -3.28 -2.49
C ILE A 333 -19.52 -3.99 -1.57
N ALA A 334 -19.75 -5.28 -1.75
CA ALA A 334 -20.63 -6.07 -0.88
C ALA A 334 -20.14 -6.06 0.58
N GLY A 335 -18.85 -6.26 0.81
CA GLY A 335 -18.24 -6.16 2.14
C GLY A 335 -18.38 -4.75 2.75
N ALA A 336 -18.16 -3.71 1.95
CA ALA A 336 -18.29 -2.32 2.42
C ALA A 336 -19.75 -1.96 2.75
N ILE A 337 -20.70 -2.40 1.94
CA ILE A 337 -22.14 -2.29 2.26
C ILE A 337 -22.46 -3.07 3.53
N GLY A 338 -21.91 -4.28 3.67
CA GLY A 338 -22.05 -5.10 4.86
C GLY A 338 -21.55 -4.41 6.12
N VAL A 339 -20.35 -3.82 6.10
CA VAL A 339 -19.81 -3.00 7.20
C VAL A 339 -20.76 -1.86 7.56
N LEU A 340 -21.24 -1.11 6.56
CA LEU A 340 -22.19 -0.01 6.78
C LEU A 340 -23.58 -0.46 7.22
N SER A 341 -23.93 -1.74 7.04
CA SER A 341 -25.21 -2.30 7.47
C SER A 341 -25.24 -2.73 8.93
N VAL A 342 -24.08 -2.70 9.61
CA VAL A 342 -23.97 -3.10 11.01
C VAL A 342 -24.05 -1.87 11.91
N ASP A 343 -24.90 -1.97 12.95
CA ASP A 343 -25.00 -1.01 14.06
C ASP A 343 -24.94 -1.72 15.40
N ALA A 344 -25.07 -0.99 16.50
CA ALA A 344 -24.99 -1.52 17.86
C ALA A 344 -26.05 -2.61 18.16
N ASP A 345 -27.25 -2.48 17.55
CA ASP A 345 -28.45 -3.29 17.82
C ASP A 345 -29.08 -3.90 16.56
N GLU A 346 -28.47 -3.68 15.37
CA GLU A 346 -28.94 -4.22 14.11
C GLU A 346 -27.80 -4.65 13.17
N ILE A 347 -28.04 -5.67 12.36
CA ILE A 347 -27.20 -6.06 11.22
C ILE A 347 -28.05 -6.11 9.94
N LEU A 348 -27.39 -5.94 8.76
CA LEU A 348 -28.06 -5.91 7.45
C LEU A 348 -29.19 -4.85 7.36
N PHE A 349 -29.08 -3.75 8.14
CA PHE A 349 -30.03 -2.64 8.25
C PHE A 349 -31.37 -2.94 8.89
N PHE A 350 -31.75 -4.21 9.14
CA PHE A 350 -33.08 -4.58 9.59
C PHE A 350 -33.14 -5.83 10.49
N VAL A 351 -32.03 -6.54 10.69
CA VAL A 351 -32.01 -7.73 11.55
C VAL A 351 -31.60 -7.31 12.97
N PRO A 352 -32.53 -7.33 13.93
CA PRO A 352 -32.19 -6.93 15.27
C PRO A 352 -31.25 -7.94 15.94
N VAL A 353 -30.26 -7.45 16.68
CA VAL A 353 -29.31 -8.23 17.46
C VAL A 353 -29.19 -7.67 18.86
N ALA A 354 -28.80 -8.50 19.81
CA ALA A 354 -28.54 -8.06 21.16
C ALA A 354 -27.33 -7.11 21.16
N PRO A 355 -27.43 -5.93 21.80
CA PRO A 355 -26.32 -5.01 21.94
C PRO A 355 -25.13 -5.66 22.65
N LYS A 356 -23.93 -5.10 22.43
CA LYS A 356 -22.72 -5.52 23.15
C LYS A 356 -22.92 -5.36 24.66
N VAL A 357 -22.78 -6.44 25.39
CA VAL A 357 -22.79 -6.41 26.86
C VAL A 357 -21.35 -6.19 27.35
N PRO A 358 -21.12 -5.21 28.25
CA PRO A 358 -19.83 -5.09 28.93
C PRO A 358 -19.43 -6.44 29.54
N ASP A 359 -18.17 -6.80 29.52
CA ASP A 359 -17.58 -8.03 30.07
C ASP A 359 -17.77 -9.35 29.29
N LEU A 360 -18.42 -9.35 28.12
CA LEU A 360 -18.53 -10.55 27.28
C LEU A 360 -17.23 -10.96 26.56
N GLY A 361 -16.18 -10.12 26.65
CA GLY A 361 -14.93 -10.34 25.93
C GLY A 361 -14.88 -9.68 24.54
N THR A 362 -13.70 -9.74 23.92
CA THR A 362 -13.42 -9.10 22.62
C THR A 362 -14.17 -9.85 21.50
N PHE A 363 -14.89 -9.12 20.66
CA PHE A 363 -15.66 -9.62 19.50
C PHE A 363 -16.73 -10.66 19.83
N ALA A 364 -17.34 -10.57 21.01
CA ALA A 364 -18.31 -11.54 21.49
C ALA A 364 -19.74 -11.27 21.02
N SER A 365 -20.09 -10.02 20.66
CA SER A 365 -21.43 -9.68 20.19
C SER A 365 -21.65 -10.09 18.74
N ALA A 366 -22.92 -10.36 18.38
CA ALA A 366 -23.29 -10.71 16.99
C ALA A 366 -22.96 -9.59 16.00
N GLY A 367 -23.13 -8.31 16.39
CA GLY A 367 -22.74 -7.15 15.59
C GLY A 367 -21.24 -7.12 15.32
N GLU A 368 -20.39 -7.32 16.33
CA GLU A 368 -18.95 -7.40 16.17
C GLU A 368 -18.52 -8.53 15.24
N GLN A 369 -19.13 -9.71 15.37
CA GLN A 369 -18.86 -10.87 14.50
C GLN A 369 -19.27 -10.60 13.05
N ALA A 370 -20.42 -9.96 12.83
CA ALA A 370 -20.84 -9.51 11.51
C ALA A 370 -19.87 -8.50 10.91
N MET A 371 -19.41 -7.54 11.71
CA MET A 371 -18.38 -6.56 11.29
C MET A 371 -17.09 -7.27 10.86
N LEU A 372 -16.61 -8.24 11.63
CA LEU A 372 -15.43 -9.04 11.28
C LEU A 372 -15.64 -9.88 10.02
N PHE A 373 -16.81 -10.48 9.85
CA PHE A 373 -17.14 -11.23 8.63
C PHE A 373 -17.04 -10.35 7.37
N PHE A 374 -17.64 -9.16 7.40
CA PHE A 374 -17.56 -8.23 6.27
C PHE A 374 -16.15 -7.68 6.06
N ALA A 375 -15.39 -7.49 7.14
CA ALA A 375 -13.98 -7.13 7.07
C ALA A 375 -13.14 -8.22 6.38
N VAL A 376 -13.37 -9.49 6.68
CA VAL A 376 -12.71 -10.61 5.99
C VAL A 376 -13.02 -10.59 4.49
N LEU A 377 -14.27 -10.32 4.09
CA LEU A 377 -14.63 -10.18 2.67
C LEU A 377 -13.87 -9.03 2.00
N ILE A 378 -13.76 -7.89 2.67
CA ILE A 378 -12.96 -6.74 2.18
C ILE A 378 -11.48 -7.15 2.05
N GLY A 379 -10.91 -7.79 3.05
CA GLY A 379 -9.54 -8.31 3.01
C GLY A 379 -9.33 -9.24 1.81
N LEU A 380 -10.18 -10.27 1.67
CA LEU A 380 -10.12 -11.24 0.57
C LEU A 380 -10.22 -10.58 -0.81
N ALA A 381 -10.92 -9.45 -0.92
CA ALA A 381 -11.10 -8.73 -2.18
C ALA A 381 -9.91 -7.84 -2.52
N VAL A 382 -9.30 -7.21 -1.54
CA VAL A 382 -8.26 -6.18 -1.75
C VAL A 382 -6.98 -6.77 -2.36
N GLY A 383 -6.56 -7.94 -1.88
CA GLY A 383 -5.36 -8.62 -2.40
C GLY A 383 -5.42 -8.86 -3.91
N PRO A 384 -6.47 -9.55 -4.42
CA PRO A 384 -6.68 -9.74 -5.85
C PRO A 384 -6.75 -8.44 -6.66
N VAL A 385 -7.51 -7.45 -6.17
CA VAL A 385 -7.66 -6.15 -6.86
C VAL A 385 -6.31 -5.47 -7.03
N GLN A 386 -5.49 -5.42 -5.98
CA GLN A 386 -4.16 -4.82 -6.04
C GLN A 386 -3.21 -5.59 -6.98
N ALA A 387 -3.14 -6.90 -6.83
CA ALA A 387 -2.27 -7.75 -7.63
C ALA A 387 -2.64 -7.72 -9.12
N SER A 388 -3.94 -7.87 -9.44
CA SER A 388 -4.42 -7.89 -10.82
C SER A 388 -4.43 -6.51 -11.47
N SER A 389 -4.54 -5.42 -10.70
CA SER A 389 -4.35 -4.06 -11.23
C SER A 389 -2.92 -3.86 -11.75
N ARG A 390 -1.92 -4.34 -11.00
CA ARG A 390 -0.51 -4.33 -11.43
C ARG A 390 -0.31 -5.18 -12.68
N THR A 391 -0.91 -6.36 -12.73
CA THR A 391 -0.83 -7.28 -13.87
C THR A 391 -1.56 -6.73 -15.10
N LEU A 392 -2.74 -6.13 -14.93
CA LEU A 392 -3.48 -5.53 -16.03
C LEU A 392 -2.67 -4.42 -16.69
N LEU A 393 -2.07 -3.52 -15.90
CA LEU A 393 -1.19 -2.50 -16.47
C LEU A 393 -0.05 -3.14 -17.28
N ALA A 394 0.62 -4.13 -16.70
CA ALA A 394 1.74 -4.81 -17.36
C ALA A 394 1.36 -5.43 -18.72
N ARG A 395 0.09 -5.88 -18.88
CA ARG A 395 -0.44 -6.46 -20.12
C ARG A 395 -0.86 -5.43 -21.17
N ILE A 396 -1.31 -4.24 -20.75
CA ILE A 396 -1.86 -3.23 -21.66
C ILE A 396 -0.91 -2.05 -21.94
N CYS A 397 0.17 -1.91 -21.16
CA CYS A 397 1.15 -0.84 -21.38
C CYS A 397 2.11 -1.19 -22.55
N PRO A 398 2.61 -0.17 -23.27
CA PRO A 398 3.64 -0.38 -24.29
C PRO A 398 4.93 -0.94 -23.68
N PRO A 399 5.55 -1.97 -24.29
CA PRO A 399 6.75 -2.62 -23.73
C PRO A 399 7.97 -1.71 -23.60
N ASP A 400 8.06 -0.68 -24.44
CA ASP A 400 9.13 0.32 -24.46
C ASP A 400 8.97 1.44 -23.42
N LYS A 401 7.74 1.61 -22.86
CA LYS A 401 7.39 2.64 -21.88
C LYS A 401 6.96 2.08 -20.54
N THR A 402 7.39 0.88 -20.20
CA THR A 402 6.88 0.15 -19.02
C THR A 402 7.12 0.92 -17.72
N THR A 403 8.31 1.51 -17.51
CA THR A 403 8.62 2.20 -16.25
C THR A 403 7.87 3.52 -16.13
N GLU A 404 7.74 4.27 -17.25
CA GLU A 404 6.92 5.48 -17.32
C GLU A 404 5.45 5.20 -16.95
N PHE A 405 4.89 4.12 -17.50
CA PHE A 405 3.48 3.77 -17.25
C PHE A 405 3.26 3.23 -15.84
N PHE A 406 4.22 2.52 -15.25
CA PHE A 406 4.17 2.21 -13.81
C PHE A 406 4.34 3.47 -12.95
N GLY A 407 5.03 4.49 -13.43
CA GLY A 407 5.04 5.82 -12.84
C GLY A 407 3.64 6.47 -12.85
N PHE A 408 2.92 6.43 -13.97
CA PHE A 408 1.52 6.87 -14.03
C PHE A 408 0.59 6.02 -13.17
N PHE A 409 0.86 4.74 -13.01
CA PHE A 409 0.14 3.88 -12.09
C PHE A 409 0.32 4.33 -10.62
N ALA A 410 1.52 4.67 -10.21
CA ALA A 410 1.76 5.26 -8.89
C ALA A 410 1.11 6.64 -8.75
N PHE A 411 1.22 7.49 -9.77
CA PHE A 411 0.58 8.80 -9.83
C PHE A 411 -0.94 8.69 -9.66
N SER A 412 -1.61 7.81 -10.41
CA SER A 412 -3.07 7.65 -10.35
C SER A 412 -3.58 7.19 -8.99
N GLY A 413 -2.78 6.48 -8.19
CA GLY A 413 -3.18 6.05 -6.85
C GLY A 413 -2.93 7.06 -5.75
N LYS A 414 -2.44 8.28 -6.08
CA LYS A 414 -2.03 9.25 -5.07
C LYS A 414 -2.51 10.67 -5.33
N ILE A 415 -2.68 11.05 -6.60
CA ILE A 415 -3.00 12.43 -6.98
C ILE A 415 -4.36 12.90 -6.44
N THR A 416 -5.28 11.99 -6.22
CA THR A 416 -6.63 12.25 -5.72
C THR A 416 -6.88 11.64 -4.34
N ALA A 417 -5.86 11.12 -3.65
CA ALA A 417 -6.00 10.45 -2.36
C ALA A 417 -6.67 11.31 -1.27
N PHE A 418 -6.71 12.63 -1.45
CA PHE A 418 -7.44 13.58 -0.60
C PHE A 418 -8.96 13.64 -0.91
N ALA A 419 -9.40 13.23 -2.09
CA ALA A 419 -10.76 13.49 -2.57
C ALA A 419 -11.82 12.71 -1.78
N ALA A 420 -11.61 11.41 -1.56
CA ALA A 420 -12.53 10.59 -0.80
C ALA A 420 -12.62 11.03 0.68
N PRO A 421 -11.53 11.25 1.43
CA PRO A 421 -11.60 11.77 2.79
C PRO A 421 -12.31 13.13 2.91
N LEU A 422 -12.05 14.06 2.00
CA LEU A 422 -12.73 15.36 1.99
C LEU A 422 -14.22 15.21 1.74
N ALA A 423 -14.64 14.39 0.78
CA ALA A 423 -16.03 14.15 0.49
C ALA A 423 -16.75 13.46 1.66
N ILE A 424 -16.12 12.47 2.30
CA ILE A 424 -16.63 11.81 3.52
C ILE A 424 -16.81 12.84 4.64
N GLY A 425 -15.79 13.65 4.91
CA GLY A 425 -15.85 14.69 5.94
C GLY A 425 -16.97 15.70 5.68
N ALA A 426 -17.12 16.18 4.44
CA ALA A 426 -18.16 17.12 4.06
C ALA A 426 -19.58 16.53 4.25
N ILE A 427 -19.82 15.31 3.77
CA ILE A 427 -21.12 14.65 3.91
C ILE A 427 -21.42 14.33 5.39
N THR A 428 -20.43 13.87 6.16
CA THR A 428 -20.59 13.66 7.60
C THR A 428 -20.98 14.96 8.31
N ALA A 429 -20.32 16.08 7.99
CA ALA A 429 -20.59 17.37 8.60
C ALA A 429 -22.00 17.90 8.23
N LEU A 430 -22.44 17.69 6.98
CA LEU A 430 -23.75 18.13 6.51
C LEU A 430 -24.91 17.29 7.06
N THR A 431 -24.69 15.98 7.24
CA THR A 431 -25.77 15.04 7.63
C THR A 431 -25.77 14.67 9.08
N GLY A 432 -24.67 14.92 9.82
CA GLY A 432 -24.47 14.43 11.18
C GLY A 432 -24.27 12.90 11.26
N SER A 433 -24.15 12.19 10.13
CA SER A 433 -24.11 10.74 10.07
C SER A 433 -22.77 10.24 9.52
N GLN A 434 -22.01 9.52 10.34
CA GLN A 434 -20.78 8.84 9.88
C GLN A 434 -21.09 7.79 8.81
N ARG A 435 -22.18 7.04 8.95
CA ARG A 435 -22.64 6.01 8.00
C ARG A 435 -22.85 6.62 6.61
N LEU A 436 -23.55 7.77 6.50
CA LEU A 436 -23.75 8.47 5.24
C LEU A 436 -22.44 9.07 4.70
N GLY A 437 -21.58 9.60 5.56
CA GLY A 437 -20.25 10.06 5.15
C GLY A 437 -19.45 8.95 4.50
N ILE A 438 -19.27 7.82 5.19
CA ILE A 438 -18.47 6.70 4.70
C ILE A 438 -19.07 6.06 3.44
N SER A 439 -20.41 6.09 3.26
CA SER A 439 -21.06 5.58 2.05
C SER A 439 -20.60 6.26 0.76
N VAL A 440 -20.01 7.46 0.83
CA VAL A 440 -19.36 8.13 -0.30
C VAL A 440 -18.25 7.27 -0.92
N SER A 441 -17.54 6.47 -0.11
CA SER A 441 -16.52 5.54 -0.63
C SER A 441 -17.09 4.52 -1.60
N LEU A 442 -18.37 4.12 -1.45
CA LEU A 442 -19.06 3.23 -2.38
C LEU A 442 -19.23 3.88 -3.76
N VAL A 443 -19.47 5.21 -3.80
CA VAL A 443 -19.57 5.94 -5.08
C VAL A 443 -18.23 5.86 -5.82
N PHE A 444 -17.11 6.07 -5.14
CA PHE A 444 -15.77 5.93 -5.73
C PHE A 444 -15.51 4.51 -6.24
N LEU A 445 -15.88 3.50 -5.48
CA LEU A 445 -15.72 2.09 -5.87
C LEU A 445 -16.59 1.75 -7.08
N VAL A 446 -17.88 2.13 -7.06
CA VAL A 446 -18.83 1.84 -8.15
C VAL A 446 -18.45 2.58 -9.42
N VAL A 447 -18.15 3.88 -9.35
CA VAL A 447 -17.74 4.65 -10.53
C VAL A 447 -16.40 4.11 -11.09
N GLY A 448 -15.45 3.78 -10.22
CA GLY A 448 -14.21 3.13 -10.63
C GLY A 448 -14.44 1.80 -11.34
N LEU A 449 -15.36 0.97 -10.83
CA LEU A 449 -15.77 -0.28 -11.47
C LEU A 449 -16.42 -0.04 -12.84
N LEU A 450 -17.35 0.91 -12.94
CA LEU A 450 -18.04 1.24 -14.20
C LEU A 450 -17.05 1.73 -15.27
N LEU A 451 -16.06 2.56 -14.89
CA LEU A 451 -15.01 3.02 -15.79
C LEU A 451 -14.04 1.88 -16.22
N LEU A 452 -13.92 0.82 -15.43
CA LEU A 452 -13.13 -0.35 -15.79
C LEU A 452 -13.81 -1.21 -16.88
N LEU A 453 -15.15 -1.21 -16.97
CA LEU A 453 -15.89 -2.09 -17.88
C LEU A 453 -15.51 -1.90 -19.35
N PRO A 454 -15.35 -0.68 -19.92
CA PRO A 454 -14.96 -0.47 -21.30
C PRO A 454 -13.45 -0.68 -21.57
N VAL A 455 -12.62 -0.87 -20.54
CA VAL A 455 -11.17 -1.13 -20.73
C VAL A 455 -10.97 -2.42 -21.52
N ARG A 456 -10.24 -2.34 -22.62
CA ARG A 456 -9.96 -3.48 -23.50
C ARG A 456 -8.73 -4.24 -22.99
N THR A 457 -8.82 -5.57 -22.98
CA THR A 457 -7.70 -6.47 -22.69
C THR A 457 -7.38 -7.25 -23.96
N SER A 458 -6.13 -7.26 -24.39
CA SER A 458 -5.65 -8.27 -25.34
C SER A 458 -5.59 -9.60 -24.59
N ARG A 459 -6.32 -10.60 -25.06
CA ARG A 459 -6.14 -11.98 -24.61
C ARG A 459 -4.87 -12.54 -25.18
#